data_d4457c911f00c92dc850d47d7be901a7
#
_entry.id   d4457c911f00c92dc850d47d7be901a7
#
_cell.length_a   1.000
_cell.length_b   1.000
_cell.length_c   1.000
_cell.angle_alpha   90.00
_cell.angle_beta   90.00
_cell.angle_gamma   90.00
#
_symmetry.space_group_name_H-M   'P 1'
#
loop_
_entity.id
_entity.type
_entity.pdbx_description
1 polymer ?
#
loop_
_entity_poly.entity_id
_entity_poly.type
_entity_poly.pdbx_seq_one_letter_code
_entity_poly.pdbx_strand_id
1 'polypeptide(L)'
;MSRLTDSEWRVLTALWDSGDAALGEVAASLRPDTGWSRNTVLTYLTRMVRKGLVTIDKEHYPHRYRAALSREEGRTEERRSFLSRVYQGSAGDLVAAFLKEEPISPQERERLKKLLDEMEV
;
A
#
# COMPACT_ATOMS: atom_id res chain seq x y z
N MET A 1 13.15 -4.04 -4.87
CA MET A 1 12.64 -2.91 -4.08
C MET A 1 12.60 -3.27 -2.61
N SER A 2 13.02 -2.35 -1.75
CA SER A 2 12.94 -2.57 -0.32
C SER A 2 11.48 -2.55 0.15
N ARG A 3 11.23 -3.26 1.24
CA ARG A 3 9.90 -3.34 1.83
C ARG A 3 9.40 -1.95 2.26
N LEU A 4 8.14 -1.69 2.02
CA LEU A 4 7.48 -0.46 2.48
C LEU A 4 7.25 -0.53 3.99
N THR A 5 7.52 0.57 4.69
CA THR A 5 7.17 0.70 6.10
C THR A 5 5.69 1.03 6.24
N ASP A 6 5.13 0.83 7.43
CA ASP A 6 3.74 1.21 7.70
C ASP A 6 3.49 2.69 7.45
N SER A 7 4.45 3.54 7.82
CA SER A 7 4.34 4.98 7.58
C SER A 7 4.35 5.32 6.10
N GLU A 8 5.22 4.68 5.33
CA GLU A 8 5.25 4.85 3.88
C GLU A 8 3.94 4.39 3.24
N TRP A 9 3.40 3.28 3.72
CA TRP A 9 2.12 2.77 3.23
C TRP A 9 0.99 3.76 3.48
N ARG A 10 0.97 4.41 4.65
CA ARG A 10 -0.01 5.44 4.98
C ARG A 10 0.07 6.65 4.04
N VAL A 11 1.29 7.11 3.76
CA VAL A 11 1.51 8.24 2.84
C VAL A 11 1.07 7.87 1.43
N LEU A 12 1.46 6.69 0.95
CA LEU A 12 1.05 6.23 -0.38
C LEU A 12 -0.48 6.09 -0.48
N THR A 13 -1.12 5.57 0.56
CA THR A 13 -2.58 5.44 0.57
C THR A 13 -3.25 6.80 0.42
N ALA A 14 -2.77 7.82 1.12
CA ALA A 14 -3.30 9.17 1.00
C ALA A 14 -3.15 9.70 -0.44
N LEU A 15 -2.01 9.45 -1.07
CA LEU A 15 -1.77 9.88 -2.45
C LEU A 15 -2.60 9.07 -3.45
N TRP A 16 -2.78 7.78 -3.24
CA TRP A 16 -3.64 6.97 -4.11
C TRP A 16 -5.10 7.43 -4.04
N ASP A 17 -5.56 7.79 -2.84
CA ASP A 17 -6.95 8.24 -2.66
C ASP A 17 -7.20 9.61 -3.28
N SER A 18 -6.21 10.50 -3.27
CA SER A 18 -6.36 11.86 -3.78
C SER A 18 -5.88 12.06 -5.22
N GLY A 19 -5.04 11.15 -5.74
CA GLY A 19 -4.40 11.29 -7.04
C GLY A 19 -3.08 12.03 -6.90
N ASP A 20 -3.07 13.35 -7.04
CA ASP A 20 -1.92 14.16 -6.66
C ASP A 20 -2.36 15.18 -5.60
N ALA A 21 -1.44 15.66 -4.80
CA ALA A 21 -1.78 16.54 -3.69
C ALA A 21 -0.61 17.40 -3.25
N ALA A 22 -0.93 18.58 -2.75
CA ALA A 22 0.05 19.44 -2.09
C ALA A 22 0.31 18.94 -0.67
N LEU A 23 1.42 19.35 -0.08
CA LEU A 23 1.82 18.97 1.28
C LEU A 23 0.68 19.17 2.30
N GLY A 24 0.04 20.34 2.27
CA GLY A 24 -1.05 20.63 3.22
C GLY A 24 -2.22 19.68 3.10
N GLU A 25 -2.55 19.25 1.88
CA GLU A 25 -3.63 18.29 1.64
C GLU A 25 -3.27 16.91 2.18
N VAL A 26 -2.04 16.46 1.95
CA VAL A 26 -1.55 15.17 2.46
C VAL A 26 -1.53 15.18 3.99
N ALA A 27 -1.02 16.25 4.58
CA ALA A 27 -0.97 16.40 6.04
C ALA A 27 -2.36 16.38 6.65
N ALA A 28 -3.32 17.09 6.05
CA ALA A 28 -4.70 17.10 6.53
C ALA A 28 -5.35 15.73 6.46
N SER A 29 -5.10 15.00 5.38
CA SER A 29 -5.63 13.64 5.18
C SER A 29 -5.10 12.65 6.21
N LEU A 30 -3.84 12.77 6.61
CA LEU A 30 -3.19 11.83 7.53
C LEU A 30 -3.39 12.17 9.01
N ARG A 31 -3.76 13.41 9.32
CA ARG A 31 -3.84 13.89 10.70
C ARG A 31 -4.79 13.12 11.59
N PRO A 32 -6.02 12.78 11.16
CA PRO A 32 -6.95 12.05 12.03
C PRO A 32 -6.40 10.72 12.55
N ASP A 33 -5.63 10.01 11.71
CA ASP A 33 -5.13 8.68 12.07
C ASP A 33 -3.75 8.70 12.70
N THR A 34 -2.92 9.67 12.36
CA THR A 34 -1.50 9.67 12.76
C THR A 34 -1.14 10.78 13.75
N GLY A 35 -1.86 11.89 13.72
CA GLY A 35 -1.50 13.08 14.50
C GLY A 35 -0.20 13.74 14.00
N TRP A 36 0.31 13.37 12.85
CA TRP A 36 1.57 13.90 12.32
C TRP A 36 1.48 15.39 12.02
N SER A 37 2.54 16.12 12.35
CA SER A 37 2.68 17.51 11.96
C SER A 37 2.98 17.60 10.46
N ARG A 38 2.77 18.80 9.92
CA ARG A 38 3.10 19.10 8.52
C ARG A 38 4.58 18.80 8.23
N ASN A 39 5.48 19.13 9.15
CA ASN A 39 6.91 18.88 8.99
C ASN A 39 7.22 17.38 8.97
N THR A 40 6.54 16.58 9.77
CA THR A 40 6.69 15.14 9.75
C THR A 40 6.29 14.57 8.38
N VAL A 41 5.15 15.01 7.87
CA VAL A 41 4.68 14.59 6.55
C VAL A 41 5.67 14.99 5.46
N LEU A 42 6.18 16.23 5.53
CA LEU A 42 7.20 16.69 4.56
C LEU A 42 8.44 15.81 4.60
N THR A 43 8.88 15.41 5.78
CA THR A 43 10.04 14.54 5.94
C THR A 43 9.81 13.19 5.24
N TYR A 44 8.64 12.59 5.46
CA TYR A 44 8.31 11.35 4.77
C TYR A 44 8.26 11.50 3.26
N LEU A 45 7.58 12.54 2.77
CA LEU A 45 7.49 12.78 1.33
C LEU A 45 8.87 13.00 0.70
N THR A 46 9.72 13.77 1.34
CA THR A 46 11.08 14.03 0.84
C THR A 46 11.90 12.74 0.74
N ARG A 47 11.83 11.90 1.78
CA ARG A 47 12.51 10.59 1.77
C ARG A 47 11.95 9.67 0.70
N MET A 48 10.65 9.68 0.53
CA MET A 48 9.98 8.81 -0.44
C MET A 48 10.26 9.23 -1.87
N VAL A 49 10.40 10.53 -2.12
CA VAL A 49 10.87 11.01 -3.42
C VAL A 49 12.28 10.47 -3.70
N ARG A 50 13.16 10.54 -2.71
CA ARG A 50 14.53 10.03 -2.84
C ARG A 50 14.57 8.53 -3.11
N LYS A 51 13.64 7.77 -2.51
CA LYS A 51 13.53 6.32 -2.71
C LYS A 51 12.84 5.94 -4.02
N GLY A 52 12.28 6.89 -4.74
CA GLY A 52 11.55 6.61 -5.98
C GLY A 52 10.10 6.13 -5.76
N LEU A 53 9.56 6.29 -4.57
CA LEU A 53 8.18 5.90 -4.24
C LEU A 53 7.17 7.00 -4.56
N VAL A 54 7.62 8.24 -4.59
CA VAL A 54 6.80 9.43 -4.81
C VAL A 54 7.52 10.33 -5.80
N THR A 55 6.76 10.95 -6.69
CA THR A 55 7.27 12.00 -7.57
C THR A 55 6.76 13.35 -7.09
N ILE A 56 7.57 14.39 -7.30
CA ILE A 56 7.20 15.76 -6.95
C ILE A 56 7.18 16.63 -8.20
N ASP A 57 6.11 17.36 -8.39
CA ASP A 57 5.99 18.37 -9.44
C ASP A 57 6.33 19.72 -8.83
N LYS A 58 7.44 20.28 -9.25
CA LYS A 58 7.94 21.58 -8.78
C LYS A 58 7.65 22.73 -9.75
N GLU A 59 7.02 22.45 -10.89
CA GLU A 59 6.73 23.47 -11.90
C GLU A 59 5.67 24.46 -11.42
N HIS A 60 4.79 24.01 -10.53
CA HIS A 60 3.74 24.84 -9.95
C HIS A 60 3.97 25.03 -8.46
N TYR A 61 3.39 26.06 -7.91
CA TYR A 61 3.42 26.30 -6.47
C TYR A 61 1.99 26.43 -5.96
N PRO A 62 1.62 25.68 -4.89
CA PRO A 62 2.46 24.78 -4.11
C PRO A 62 2.85 23.53 -4.90
N HIS A 63 4.01 22.95 -4.56
CA HIS A 63 4.46 21.71 -5.20
C HIS A 63 3.44 20.60 -4.96
N ARG A 64 3.35 19.69 -5.91
CA ARG A 64 2.41 18.58 -5.83
C ARG A 64 3.14 17.25 -5.82
N TYR A 65 2.61 16.31 -5.08
CA TYR A 65 3.19 14.99 -4.90
C TYR A 65 2.25 13.93 -5.47
N ARG A 66 2.82 12.89 -6.03
CA ARG A 66 2.07 11.77 -6.59
C ARG A 66 2.79 10.48 -6.29
N ALA A 67 2.04 9.38 -6.03
CA ALA A 67 2.65 8.07 -5.89
C ALA A 67 3.31 7.66 -7.22
N ALA A 68 4.56 7.18 -7.15
CA ALA A 68 5.31 6.73 -8.32
C ALA A 68 4.93 5.33 -8.76
N LEU A 69 4.23 4.59 -7.92
CA LEU A 69 3.73 3.25 -8.21
C LEU A 69 2.23 3.22 -7.98
N SER A 70 1.53 2.31 -8.68
CA SER A 70 0.10 2.15 -8.47
C SER A 70 -0.19 1.41 -7.16
N ARG A 71 -1.43 1.53 -6.67
CA ARG A 71 -1.88 0.79 -5.48
C ARG A 71 -1.70 -0.72 -5.68
N GLU A 72 -2.04 -1.22 -6.87
CA GLU A 72 -1.90 -2.65 -7.15
C GLU A 72 -0.43 -3.09 -7.18
N GLU A 73 0.45 -2.27 -7.75
CA GLU A 73 1.89 -2.54 -7.70
C GLU A 73 2.40 -2.60 -6.26
N GLY A 74 1.96 -1.67 -5.41
CA GLY A 74 2.31 -1.67 -4.00
C GLY A 74 1.82 -2.92 -3.28
N ARG A 75 0.57 -3.30 -3.52
CA ARG A 75 0.00 -4.53 -2.94
C ARG A 75 0.74 -5.78 -3.39
N THR A 76 1.11 -5.86 -4.65
CA THR A 76 1.86 -6.99 -5.19
C THR A 76 3.21 -7.13 -4.52
N GLU A 77 3.94 -6.02 -4.38
CA GLU A 77 5.24 -6.02 -3.72
C GLU A 77 5.12 -6.46 -2.25
N GLU A 78 4.15 -5.92 -1.53
CA GLU A 78 3.94 -6.24 -0.13
C GLU A 78 3.54 -7.70 0.06
N ARG A 79 2.65 -8.19 -0.80
CA ARG A 79 2.20 -9.59 -0.77
C ARG A 79 3.36 -10.55 -1.00
N ARG A 80 4.20 -10.27 -2.00
CA ARG A 80 5.36 -11.11 -2.31
C ARG A 80 6.39 -11.11 -1.19
N SER A 81 6.65 -9.94 -0.62
CA SER A 81 7.60 -9.80 0.49
C SER A 81 7.11 -10.58 1.71
N PHE A 82 5.85 -10.43 2.07
CA PHE A 82 5.24 -11.14 3.19
C PHE A 82 5.28 -12.65 2.99
N LEU A 83 4.86 -13.10 1.81
CA LEU A 83 4.84 -14.53 1.48
C LEU A 83 6.23 -15.15 1.60
N SER A 84 7.24 -14.46 1.09
CA SER A 84 8.63 -14.94 1.15
C SER A 84 9.16 -15.00 2.59
N ARG A 85 8.95 -13.92 3.37
CA ARG A 85 9.51 -13.81 4.73
C ARG A 85 8.82 -14.72 5.74
N VAL A 86 7.52 -14.83 5.67
CA VAL A 86 6.72 -15.47 6.73
C VAL A 86 6.33 -16.89 6.38
N TYR A 87 6.07 -17.15 5.12
CA TYR A 87 5.58 -18.46 4.64
C TYR A 87 6.54 -19.15 3.68
N GLN A 88 7.78 -18.68 3.61
CA GLN A 88 8.83 -19.26 2.76
C GLN A 88 8.37 -19.54 1.32
N GLY A 89 7.54 -18.65 0.78
CA GLY A 89 7.04 -18.75 -0.59
C GLY A 89 5.81 -19.64 -0.76
N SER A 90 5.29 -20.24 0.30
CA SER A 90 4.13 -21.14 0.20
C SER A 90 2.81 -20.38 0.26
N ALA A 91 2.26 -20.06 -0.92
CA ALA A 91 0.95 -19.44 -1.03
C ALA A 91 -0.16 -20.34 -0.44
N GLY A 92 -0.02 -21.65 -0.61
CA GLY A 92 -0.98 -22.60 -0.06
C GLY A 92 -1.08 -22.53 1.45
N ASP A 93 0.06 -22.43 2.14
CA ASP A 93 0.08 -22.31 3.60
C ASP A 93 -0.59 -21.02 4.07
N LEU A 94 -0.32 -19.91 3.38
CA LEU A 94 -0.93 -18.62 3.72
C LEU A 94 -2.45 -18.66 3.55
N VAL A 95 -2.92 -19.17 2.41
CA VAL A 95 -4.36 -19.28 2.14
C VAL A 95 -5.03 -20.21 3.14
N ALA A 96 -4.40 -21.35 3.43
CA ALA A 96 -4.95 -22.30 4.41
C ALA A 96 -5.08 -21.67 5.80
N ALA A 97 -4.09 -20.89 6.22
CA ALA A 97 -4.15 -20.22 7.52
C ALA A 97 -5.33 -19.24 7.60
N PHE A 98 -5.54 -18.43 6.56
CA PHE A 98 -6.69 -17.53 6.51
C PHE A 98 -8.03 -18.28 6.55
N LEU A 99 -8.15 -19.35 5.77
CA LEU A 99 -9.40 -20.10 5.70
C LEU A 99 -9.74 -20.79 7.01
N LYS A 100 -8.73 -21.13 7.83
CA LYS A 100 -8.96 -21.77 9.13
C LYS A 100 -9.30 -20.78 10.24
N GLU A 101 -8.75 -19.58 10.18
CA GLU A 101 -8.78 -18.65 11.31
C GLU A 101 -9.71 -17.46 11.10
N GLU A 102 -9.91 -17.04 9.86
CA GLU A 102 -10.70 -15.85 9.57
C GLU A 102 -12.10 -16.22 9.05
N PRO A 103 -13.15 -15.58 9.57
CA PRO A 103 -14.48 -15.80 9.03
C PRO A 103 -14.60 -15.19 7.64
N ILE A 104 -15.17 -15.94 6.71
CA ILE A 104 -15.47 -15.47 5.37
C ILE A 104 -16.95 -15.61 5.08
N SER A 105 -17.49 -14.68 4.28
CA SER A 105 -18.90 -14.73 3.90
C SER A 105 -19.16 -15.86 2.91
N PRO A 106 -20.43 -16.31 2.78
CA PRO A 106 -20.77 -17.28 1.75
C PRO A 106 -20.39 -16.83 0.35
N GLN A 107 -20.51 -15.53 0.05
CA GLN A 107 -20.14 -14.97 -1.24
C GLN A 107 -18.64 -15.06 -1.48
N GLU A 108 -17.84 -14.74 -0.46
CA GLU A 108 -16.38 -14.85 -0.55
C GLU A 108 -15.96 -16.31 -0.73
N ARG A 109 -16.61 -17.23 -0.02
CA ARG A 109 -16.32 -18.65 -0.15
C ARG A 109 -16.55 -19.14 -1.57
N GLU A 110 -17.68 -18.78 -2.18
CA GLU A 110 -17.97 -19.15 -3.55
C GLU A 110 -16.97 -18.56 -4.54
N ARG A 111 -16.59 -17.30 -4.34
CA ARG A 111 -15.60 -16.65 -5.17
C ARG A 111 -14.24 -17.35 -5.10
N LEU A 112 -13.79 -17.70 -3.88
CA LEU A 112 -12.52 -18.40 -3.69
C LEU A 112 -12.54 -19.80 -4.28
N LYS A 113 -13.64 -20.50 -4.09
CA LYS A 113 -13.84 -21.84 -4.66
C LYS A 113 -13.74 -21.80 -6.17
N LYS A 114 -14.39 -20.83 -6.80
CA LYS A 114 -14.34 -20.66 -8.25
C LYS A 114 -12.93 -20.37 -8.73
N LEU A 115 -12.19 -19.50 -8.03
CA LEU A 115 -10.80 -19.20 -8.38
C LEU A 115 -9.93 -20.45 -8.31
N LEU A 116 -10.10 -21.27 -7.27
CA LEU A 116 -9.37 -22.53 -7.13
C LEU A 116 -9.69 -23.50 -8.24
N ASP A 117 -10.96 -23.62 -8.60
CA ASP A 117 -11.42 -24.53 -9.65
C ASP A 117 -10.93 -24.13 -11.04
N GLU A 118 -10.70 -22.83 -11.26
CA GLU A 118 -10.21 -22.30 -12.52
C GLU A 118 -8.69 -22.39 -12.67
N MET A 119 -7.97 -22.68 -11.59
CA MET A 119 -6.51 -22.82 -11.68
C MET A 119 -6.13 -24.04 -12.48
N GLU A 120 -5.18 -23.84 -13.39
CA GLU A 120 -4.57 -24.95 -14.12
C GLU A 120 -3.55 -25.64 -13.22
N VAL A 121 -3.58 -26.96 -13.24
CA VAL A 121 -2.70 -27.79 -12.41
C VAL A 121 -1.60 -28.40 -13.25
#